data_47bee8a3ba042d757baa21fd79c8a3c7
#
_entry.id   47bee8a3ba042d757baa21fd79c8a3c7
#
_cell.length_a   1.000
_cell.length_b   1.000
_cell.length_c   1.000
_cell.angle_alpha   90.00
_cell.angle_beta   90.00
_cell.angle_gamma   90.00
#
_symmetry.space_group_name_H-M   'P 1'
#
loop_
_entity.id
_entity.type
_entity.pdbx_description
1 polymer ?
#
loop_
_entity_poly.entity_id
_entity_poly.type
_entity_poly.pdbx_seq_one_letter_code
_entity_poly.pdbx_strand_id
1 'polypeptide(L)'
;GDAFKPDLSDTPTSGNLKIISDESFEPLMKSQAETFMSLYKNAKIEISYKTEADAINYLMNDSVKVIISGKDLTPEQHQYFKDHKVLARSTKIAIDALALIINKDNIDSLLTLSQFESLITGKTNNWSAIDNKNNLGEVAIVFDKNGSSNVRFLKEKLLQSGEFPANCYALNSNKEVVDYVINKKNAIGIIGVSWISDSNDSTAMTFL
;
A
#
# COMPACT_ATOMS: atom_id res chain seq x y z
N GLY A 1 33.89 6.51 -38.85
CA GLY A 1 33.26 5.89 -37.71
C GLY A 1 32.55 6.95 -36.90
N ASP A 2 31.23 6.96 -36.90
CA ASP A 2 30.46 7.86 -36.04
C ASP A 2 30.75 7.49 -34.58
N ALA A 3 31.42 8.39 -33.87
CA ALA A 3 31.65 8.25 -32.47
C ALA A 3 30.27 8.23 -31.77
N PHE A 4 29.99 7.18 -31.00
CA PHE A 4 28.82 7.09 -30.14
C PHE A 4 28.77 8.38 -29.29
N LYS A 5 27.79 9.24 -29.58
CA LYS A 5 27.47 10.38 -28.73
C LYS A 5 26.49 9.88 -27.68
N PRO A 6 26.86 9.81 -26.38
CA PRO A 6 25.91 9.45 -25.36
C PRO A 6 24.71 10.41 -25.39
N ASP A 7 23.54 9.89 -25.30
CA ASP A 7 22.32 10.70 -25.11
C ASP A 7 22.38 11.35 -23.73
N LEU A 8 22.72 12.64 -23.68
CA LEU A 8 22.84 13.42 -22.46
C LEU A 8 21.45 13.88 -21.94
N SER A 9 20.38 13.54 -22.65
CA SER A 9 19.01 13.85 -22.19
C SER A 9 18.58 12.96 -21.03
N ASP A 10 19.18 11.76 -20.88
CA ASP A 10 18.86 10.79 -19.84
C ASP A 10 20.08 10.57 -18.93
N THR A 11 20.08 11.25 -17.79
CA THR A 11 21.13 11.21 -16.76
C THR A 11 20.48 10.93 -15.39
N PRO A 12 21.26 10.66 -14.32
CA PRO A 12 20.69 10.49 -12.98
C PRO A 12 19.82 11.66 -12.46
N THR A 13 19.94 12.85 -13.06
CA THR A 13 19.25 14.08 -12.64
C THR A 13 18.46 14.77 -13.75
N SER A 14 18.35 14.13 -14.91
CA SER A 14 17.56 14.62 -16.05
C SER A 14 16.99 13.45 -16.84
N GLY A 15 15.89 13.69 -17.57
CA GLY A 15 15.22 12.68 -18.39
C GLY A 15 13.80 12.40 -17.91
N ASN A 16 13.17 11.41 -18.53
CA ASN A 16 11.77 11.02 -18.24
C ASN A 16 11.74 9.60 -17.66
N LEU A 17 11.13 9.45 -16.49
CA LEU A 17 10.97 8.16 -15.83
C LEU A 17 9.48 7.90 -15.57
N LYS A 18 9.01 6.73 -16.03
CA LYS A 18 7.67 6.22 -15.69
C LYS A 18 7.81 5.13 -14.62
N ILE A 19 7.03 5.27 -13.56
CA ILE A 19 7.00 4.34 -12.43
C ILE A 19 5.56 3.86 -12.26
N ILE A 20 5.38 2.58 -11.95
CA ILE A 20 4.13 2.07 -11.37
C ILE A 20 4.40 1.72 -9.92
N SER A 21 3.62 2.31 -9.03
CA SER A 21 3.71 2.07 -7.59
C SER A 21 2.45 1.38 -7.08
N ASP A 22 2.60 0.49 -6.11
CA ASP A 22 1.45 0.11 -5.28
C ASP A 22 0.84 1.39 -4.67
N GLU A 23 -0.48 1.50 -4.74
CA GLU A 23 -1.24 2.65 -4.27
C GLU A 23 -1.06 2.89 -2.76
N SER A 24 -0.78 1.83 -2.00
CA SER A 24 -0.47 1.95 -0.57
C SER A 24 0.69 2.90 -0.27
N PHE A 25 1.60 3.11 -1.22
CA PHE A 25 2.76 4.00 -1.09
C PHE A 25 2.55 5.38 -1.73
N GLU A 26 1.34 5.71 -2.20
CA GLU A 26 1.08 6.96 -2.94
C GLU A 26 1.57 8.20 -2.21
N PRO A 27 1.23 8.47 -0.92
CA PRO A 27 1.68 9.69 -0.25
C PRO A 27 3.21 9.80 -0.18
N LEU A 28 3.89 8.70 0.14
CA LEU A 28 5.35 8.65 0.20
C LEU A 28 5.99 8.91 -1.17
N MET A 29 5.56 8.18 -2.19
CA MET A 29 6.17 8.25 -3.52
C MET A 29 5.88 9.57 -4.21
N LYS A 30 4.68 10.13 -4.02
CA LYS A 30 4.33 11.47 -4.52
C LYS A 30 5.26 12.53 -3.93
N SER A 31 5.41 12.55 -2.61
CA SER A 31 6.28 13.50 -1.92
C SER A 31 7.74 13.38 -2.37
N GLN A 32 8.26 12.15 -2.51
CA GLN A 32 9.64 11.93 -2.97
C GLN A 32 9.85 12.40 -4.42
N ALA A 33 8.92 12.08 -5.32
CA ALA A 33 9.03 12.49 -6.73
C ALA A 33 8.93 14.02 -6.88
N GLU A 34 8.01 14.67 -6.17
CA GLU A 34 7.87 16.13 -6.18
C GLU A 34 9.13 16.82 -5.65
N THR A 35 9.70 16.31 -4.56
CA THR A 35 10.96 16.81 -4.00
C THR A 35 12.10 16.66 -5.00
N PHE A 36 12.26 15.48 -5.61
CA PHE A 36 13.31 15.24 -6.61
C PHE A 36 13.17 16.18 -7.80
N MET A 37 11.98 16.31 -8.38
CA MET A 37 11.72 17.22 -9.51
C MET A 37 11.88 18.70 -9.13
N SER A 38 11.68 19.06 -7.87
CA SER A 38 11.94 20.42 -7.40
C SER A 38 13.44 20.78 -7.40
N LEU A 39 14.27 19.79 -7.09
CA LEU A 39 15.73 19.92 -7.07
C LEU A 39 16.34 19.82 -8.47
N TYR A 40 15.82 18.93 -9.31
CA TYR A 40 16.33 18.61 -10.64
C TYR A 40 15.32 18.96 -11.72
N LYS A 41 15.37 20.20 -12.20
CA LYS A 41 14.38 20.78 -13.11
C LYS A 41 14.26 20.09 -14.47
N ASN A 42 15.28 19.34 -14.88
CA ASN A 42 15.28 18.57 -16.13
C ASN A 42 14.85 17.12 -15.94
N ALA A 43 14.48 16.72 -14.71
CA ALA A 43 13.92 15.40 -14.42
C ALA A 43 12.39 15.46 -14.45
N LYS A 44 11.79 14.50 -15.12
CA LYS A 44 10.34 14.28 -15.12
C LYS A 44 10.04 12.88 -14.66
N ILE A 45 9.30 12.76 -13.55
CA ILE A 45 8.87 11.49 -12.97
C ILE A 45 7.35 11.43 -13.06
N GLU A 46 6.84 10.41 -13.75
CA GLU A 46 5.41 10.10 -13.85
C GLU A 46 5.14 8.83 -13.07
N ILE A 47 4.31 8.92 -12.03
CA ILE A 47 3.93 7.76 -11.22
C ILE A 47 2.46 7.43 -11.47
N SER A 48 2.18 6.17 -11.81
CA SER A 48 0.83 5.62 -11.86
C SER A 48 0.65 4.68 -10.67
N TYR A 49 -0.43 4.87 -9.92
CA TYR A 49 -0.74 4.05 -8.76
C TYR A 49 -1.71 2.92 -9.13
N LYS A 50 -1.34 1.71 -8.76
CA LYS A 50 -2.09 0.49 -9.07
C LYS A 50 -1.97 -0.49 -7.89
N THR A 51 -2.54 -1.68 -8.01
CA THR A 51 -2.25 -2.74 -7.03
C THR A 51 -0.84 -3.28 -7.21
N GLU A 52 -0.25 -3.84 -6.14
CA GLU A 52 1.05 -4.53 -6.21
C GLU A 52 1.06 -5.61 -7.29
N ALA A 53 -0.01 -6.40 -7.38
CA ALA A 53 -0.12 -7.45 -8.38
C ALA A 53 -0.11 -6.88 -9.82
N ASP A 54 -0.84 -5.79 -10.05
CA ASP A 54 -0.82 -5.11 -11.35
C ASP A 54 0.56 -4.53 -11.66
N ALA A 55 1.21 -3.87 -10.69
CA ALA A 55 2.56 -3.32 -10.88
C ALA A 55 3.56 -4.39 -11.33
N ILE A 56 3.53 -5.56 -10.69
CA ILE A 56 4.37 -6.71 -11.07
C ILE A 56 4.02 -7.19 -12.49
N ASN A 57 2.74 -7.29 -12.84
CA ASN A 57 2.32 -7.68 -14.18
C ASN A 57 2.80 -6.71 -15.26
N TYR A 58 2.74 -5.40 -15.01
CA TYR A 58 3.26 -4.38 -15.95
C TYR A 58 4.78 -4.51 -16.13
N LEU A 59 5.52 -4.82 -15.06
CA LEU A 59 6.96 -5.07 -15.12
C LEU A 59 7.26 -6.34 -15.93
N MET A 60 6.54 -7.44 -15.66
CA MET A 60 6.71 -8.72 -16.35
C MET A 60 6.43 -8.63 -17.85
N ASN A 61 5.47 -7.79 -18.24
CA ASN A 61 5.10 -7.56 -19.64
C ASN A 61 5.93 -6.47 -20.34
N ASP A 62 7.02 -6.02 -19.71
CA ASP A 62 7.90 -4.95 -20.22
C ASP A 62 7.17 -3.61 -20.54
N SER A 63 6.02 -3.38 -19.90
CA SER A 63 5.25 -2.14 -20.08
C SER A 63 5.80 -0.98 -19.25
N VAL A 64 6.61 -1.28 -18.23
CA VAL A 64 7.31 -0.34 -17.37
C VAL A 64 8.66 -0.93 -16.95
N LYS A 65 9.63 -0.06 -16.68
CA LYS A 65 10.98 -0.49 -16.27
C LYS A 65 11.21 -0.40 -14.76
N VAL A 66 10.40 0.36 -14.05
CA VAL A 66 10.53 0.60 -12.62
C VAL A 66 9.17 0.45 -11.96
N ILE A 67 9.13 -0.34 -10.89
CA ILE A 67 7.95 -0.45 -10.01
C ILE A 67 8.35 -0.22 -8.57
N ILE A 68 7.36 0.17 -7.75
CA ILE A 68 7.46 0.21 -6.28
C ILE A 68 6.49 -0.83 -5.73
N SER A 69 7.01 -1.77 -4.98
CA SER A 69 6.28 -2.93 -4.44
C SER A 69 6.65 -3.17 -2.99
N GLY A 70 5.74 -3.74 -2.21
CA GLY A 70 5.97 -4.14 -0.81
C GLY A 70 6.74 -5.46 -0.66
N LYS A 71 7.11 -6.11 -1.75
CA LYS A 71 7.91 -7.36 -1.76
C LYS A 71 8.90 -7.38 -2.90
N ASP A 72 9.87 -8.27 -2.79
CA ASP A 72 10.75 -8.63 -3.89
C ASP A 72 10.04 -9.53 -4.91
N LEU A 73 10.59 -9.65 -6.10
CA LEU A 73 10.18 -10.63 -7.09
C LEU A 73 10.40 -12.05 -6.55
N THR A 74 9.50 -12.97 -6.93
CA THR A 74 9.69 -14.38 -6.57
C THR A 74 10.87 -14.99 -7.35
N PRO A 75 11.43 -16.13 -6.90
CA PRO A 75 12.47 -16.84 -7.64
C PRO A 75 12.08 -17.13 -9.10
N GLU A 76 10.81 -17.49 -9.34
CA GLU A 76 10.27 -17.77 -10.68
C GLU A 76 10.23 -16.50 -11.53
N GLN A 77 9.86 -15.35 -10.96
CA GLN A 77 9.87 -14.07 -11.64
C GLN A 77 11.29 -13.60 -11.96
N HIS A 78 12.25 -13.78 -11.04
CA HIS A 78 13.66 -13.53 -11.32
C HIS A 78 14.19 -14.45 -12.44
N GLN A 79 13.81 -15.73 -12.44
CA GLN A 79 14.20 -16.66 -13.50
C GLN A 79 13.62 -16.26 -14.85
N TYR A 80 12.34 -15.84 -14.89
CA TYR A 80 11.71 -15.31 -16.10
C TYR A 80 12.54 -14.17 -16.72
N PHE A 81 12.93 -13.16 -15.95
CA PHE A 81 13.75 -12.06 -16.45
C PHE A 81 15.11 -12.53 -16.95
N LYS A 82 15.75 -13.45 -16.23
CA LYS A 82 17.03 -14.04 -16.65
C LYS A 82 16.94 -14.76 -17.99
N ASP A 83 15.88 -15.52 -18.20
CA ASP A 83 15.63 -16.26 -19.46
C ASP A 83 15.42 -15.28 -20.63
N HIS A 84 14.85 -14.10 -20.36
CA HIS A 84 14.69 -13.02 -21.32
C HIS A 84 15.93 -12.07 -21.41
N LYS A 85 17.04 -12.45 -20.78
CA LYS A 85 18.31 -11.67 -20.76
C LYS A 85 18.14 -10.27 -20.16
N VAL A 86 17.21 -10.12 -19.24
CA VAL A 86 16.98 -8.90 -18.46
C VAL A 86 17.50 -9.10 -17.04
N LEU A 87 18.27 -8.15 -16.53
CA LEU A 87 18.73 -8.14 -15.16
C LEU A 87 17.75 -7.32 -14.31
N ALA A 88 16.77 -8.00 -13.69
CA ALA A 88 15.93 -7.38 -12.68
C ALA A 88 16.72 -7.15 -11.39
N ARG A 89 16.70 -5.92 -10.89
CA ARG A 89 17.37 -5.53 -9.63
C ARG A 89 16.34 -5.00 -8.65
N SER A 90 16.40 -5.49 -7.43
CA SER A 90 15.59 -4.98 -6.33
C SER A 90 16.47 -4.16 -5.38
N THR A 91 15.95 -3.01 -4.95
CA THR A 91 16.60 -2.14 -3.98
C THR A 91 15.58 -1.78 -2.90
N LYS A 92 15.90 -2.07 -1.65
CA LYS A 92 15.08 -1.66 -0.52
C LYS A 92 15.26 -0.18 -0.27
N ILE A 93 14.18 0.58 -0.42
CA ILE A 93 14.18 2.05 -0.24
C ILE A 93 13.54 2.50 1.08
N ALA A 94 12.66 1.70 1.66
CA ALA A 94 11.97 2.01 2.91
C ALA A 94 11.51 0.73 3.62
N ILE A 95 11.04 0.88 4.85
CA ILE A 95 10.25 -0.12 5.58
C ILE A 95 8.87 0.49 5.76
N ASP A 96 7.85 -0.27 5.38
CA ASP A 96 6.46 0.11 5.56
C ASP A 96 5.79 -0.68 6.69
N ALA A 97 4.65 -0.19 7.15
CA ALA A 97 3.82 -0.83 8.14
C ALA A 97 2.34 -0.62 7.80
N LEU A 98 1.49 -1.50 8.32
CA LEU A 98 0.05 -1.29 8.30
C LEU A 98 -0.40 -0.53 9.54
N ALA A 99 -1.33 0.39 9.36
CA ALA A 99 -2.03 1.07 10.42
C ALA A 99 -3.48 0.56 10.50
N LEU A 100 -3.94 0.34 11.73
CA LEU A 100 -5.34 0.14 12.04
C LEU A 100 -5.94 1.49 12.41
N ILE A 101 -6.99 1.88 11.71
CA ILE A 101 -7.72 3.11 11.98
C ILE A 101 -9.15 2.79 12.39
N ILE A 102 -9.67 3.55 13.32
CA ILE A 102 -11.06 3.44 13.80
C ILE A 102 -11.71 4.82 13.82
N ASN A 103 -13.03 4.84 13.89
CA ASN A 103 -13.76 6.08 14.02
C ASN A 103 -13.47 6.74 15.39
N LYS A 104 -13.29 8.05 15.41
CA LYS A 104 -13.01 8.84 16.63
C LYS A 104 -14.09 8.71 17.73
N ASP A 105 -15.31 8.38 17.34
CA ASP A 105 -16.43 8.20 18.27
C ASP A 105 -16.53 6.74 18.78
N ASN A 106 -15.62 5.84 18.39
CA ASN A 106 -15.51 4.51 18.96
C ASN A 106 -14.81 4.60 20.33
N ILE A 107 -15.37 3.94 21.34
CA ILE A 107 -14.80 3.97 22.69
C ILE A 107 -13.52 3.13 22.82
N ASP A 108 -13.32 2.16 21.93
CA ASP A 108 -12.14 1.30 21.92
C ASP A 108 -11.09 1.87 20.97
N SER A 109 -10.24 2.75 21.50
CA SER A 109 -9.15 3.38 20.71
C SER A 109 -7.89 2.52 20.61
N LEU A 110 -7.78 1.44 21.37
CA LEU A 110 -6.62 0.57 21.40
C LEU A 110 -7.05 -0.90 21.24
N LEU A 111 -6.51 -1.55 20.23
CA LEU A 111 -6.66 -2.99 20.02
C LEU A 111 -5.32 -3.68 20.24
N THR A 112 -5.32 -4.78 21.00
CA THR A 112 -4.18 -5.67 21.02
C THR A 112 -4.10 -6.47 19.71
N LEU A 113 -2.91 -6.94 19.36
CA LEU A 113 -2.73 -7.80 18.20
C LEU A 113 -3.63 -9.04 18.25
N SER A 114 -3.75 -9.67 19.41
CA SER A 114 -4.61 -10.86 19.61
C SER A 114 -6.10 -10.56 19.40
N GLN A 115 -6.58 -9.39 19.82
CA GLN A 115 -7.96 -8.95 19.56
C GLN A 115 -8.17 -8.73 18.05
N PHE A 116 -7.23 -8.05 17.39
CA PHE A 116 -7.31 -7.85 15.95
C PHE A 116 -7.25 -9.17 15.17
N GLU A 117 -6.36 -10.10 15.54
CA GLU A 117 -6.29 -11.44 14.96
C GLU A 117 -7.62 -12.20 15.11
N SER A 118 -8.27 -12.09 16.28
CA SER A 118 -9.58 -12.72 16.50
C SER A 118 -10.67 -12.14 15.59
N LEU A 119 -10.63 -10.84 15.33
CA LEU A 119 -11.56 -10.17 14.43
C LEU A 119 -11.31 -10.54 12.96
N ILE A 120 -10.05 -10.42 12.49
CA ILE A 120 -9.71 -10.64 11.09
C ILE A 120 -9.82 -12.11 10.66
N THR A 121 -9.73 -13.04 11.61
CA THR A 121 -9.93 -14.48 11.38
C THR A 121 -11.37 -14.94 11.58
N GLY A 122 -12.27 -14.05 12.01
CA GLY A 122 -13.69 -14.36 12.25
C GLY A 122 -13.95 -15.16 13.52
N LYS A 123 -12.99 -15.32 14.43
CA LYS A 123 -13.22 -15.93 15.75
C LYS A 123 -14.19 -15.11 16.58
N THR A 124 -14.14 -13.79 16.45
CA THR A 124 -15.10 -12.83 16.95
C THR A 124 -15.44 -11.84 15.84
N ASN A 125 -16.65 -11.29 15.86
CA ASN A 125 -17.09 -10.32 14.87
C ASN A 125 -17.86 -9.14 15.48
N ASN A 126 -17.81 -8.98 16.78
CA ASN A 126 -18.61 -7.97 17.48
C ASN A 126 -17.76 -7.17 18.45
N TRP A 127 -17.98 -5.86 18.51
CA TRP A 127 -17.27 -4.95 19.41
C TRP A 127 -17.46 -5.33 20.89
N SER A 128 -18.60 -5.86 21.28
CA SER A 128 -18.83 -6.31 22.66
C SER A 128 -17.95 -7.49 23.09
N ALA A 129 -17.33 -8.20 22.15
CA ALA A 129 -16.32 -9.23 22.45
C ALA A 129 -14.94 -8.63 22.74
N ILE A 130 -14.70 -7.37 22.36
CA ILE A 130 -13.49 -6.61 22.65
C ILE A 130 -13.63 -5.86 23.97
N ASP A 131 -14.71 -5.10 24.11
CA ASP A 131 -15.15 -4.47 25.35
C ASP A 131 -16.69 -4.64 25.49
N ASN A 132 -17.12 -5.20 26.60
CA ASN A 132 -18.55 -5.44 26.89
C ASN A 132 -19.38 -4.14 27.01
N LYS A 133 -18.74 -2.97 27.12
CA LYS A 133 -19.39 -1.66 27.12
C LYS A 133 -19.58 -1.11 25.70
N ASN A 134 -18.93 -1.71 24.70
CA ASN A 134 -19.05 -1.26 23.32
C ASN A 134 -20.27 -1.88 22.64
N ASN A 135 -21.26 -1.04 22.37
CA ASN A 135 -22.54 -1.44 21.79
C ASN A 135 -22.65 -1.15 20.28
N LEU A 136 -21.50 -1.00 19.57
CA LEU A 136 -21.50 -0.71 18.13
C LEU A 136 -21.87 -1.91 17.25
N GLY A 137 -22.07 -3.08 17.84
CA GLY A 137 -22.51 -4.28 17.13
C GLY A 137 -21.38 -4.94 16.34
N GLU A 138 -21.72 -5.46 15.16
CA GLU A 138 -20.78 -6.17 14.31
C GLU A 138 -19.67 -5.25 13.80
N VAL A 139 -18.43 -5.73 13.87
CA VAL A 139 -17.24 -5.02 13.35
C VAL A 139 -17.22 -5.14 11.84
N ALA A 140 -17.14 -4.03 11.13
CA ALA A 140 -16.83 -4.00 9.70
C ALA A 140 -15.32 -3.77 9.53
N ILE A 141 -14.62 -4.72 8.92
CA ILE A 141 -13.19 -4.58 8.62
C ILE A 141 -13.04 -4.20 7.15
N VAL A 142 -12.43 -3.06 6.88
CA VAL A 142 -12.26 -2.55 5.52
C VAL A 142 -10.78 -2.35 5.20
N PHE A 143 -10.40 -2.68 3.98
CA PHE A 143 -9.06 -2.54 3.45
C PHE A 143 -9.12 -2.15 1.97
N ASP A 144 -8.00 -1.83 1.39
CA ASP A 144 -7.89 -1.41 0.01
C ASP A 144 -8.12 -2.57 -0.99
N LYS A 145 -7.86 -2.33 -2.24
CA LYS A 145 -8.20 -3.22 -3.34
C LYS A 145 -7.49 -4.57 -3.25
N ASN A 146 -8.21 -5.63 -3.58
CA ASN A 146 -7.61 -6.96 -3.76
C ASN A 146 -6.40 -6.89 -4.71
N GLY A 147 -5.31 -7.56 -4.32
CA GLY A 147 -4.04 -7.53 -5.05
C GLY A 147 -3.07 -6.43 -4.57
N SER A 148 -3.46 -5.60 -3.60
CA SER A 148 -2.55 -4.65 -2.92
C SER A 148 -1.55 -5.36 -2.01
N SER A 149 -0.48 -4.66 -1.65
CA SER A 149 0.49 -5.12 -0.65
C SER A 149 -0.15 -5.31 0.72
N ASN A 150 -1.11 -4.44 1.10
CA ASN A 150 -1.84 -4.53 2.36
C ASN A 150 -2.62 -5.85 2.45
N VAL A 151 -3.42 -6.16 1.43
CA VAL A 151 -4.23 -7.40 1.38
C VAL A 151 -3.33 -8.64 1.37
N ARG A 152 -2.24 -8.61 0.60
CA ARG A 152 -1.27 -9.71 0.60
C ARG A 152 -0.68 -9.94 2.00
N PHE A 153 -0.23 -8.87 2.66
CA PHE A 153 0.34 -8.95 4.01
C PHE A 153 -0.65 -9.55 5.01
N LEU A 154 -1.91 -9.11 4.99
CA LEU A 154 -2.96 -9.64 5.87
C LEU A 154 -3.17 -11.15 5.64
N LYS A 155 -3.27 -11.58 4.37
CA LYS A 155 -3.43 -13.00 4.03
C LYS A 155 -2.24 -13.84 4.46
N GLU A 156 -1.03 -13.40 4.18
CA GLU A 156 0.20 -14.15 4.50
C GLU A 156 0.48 -14.22 6.01
N LYS A 157 0.23 -13.14 6.74
CA LYS A 157 0.64 -13.03 8.16
C LYS A 157 -0.44 -13.40 9.15
N LEU A 158 -1.70 -13.10 8.85
CA LEU A 158 -2.80 -13.26 9.81
C LEU A 158 -3.76 -14.38 9.42
N LEU A 159 -4.03 -14.59 8.13
CA LEU A 159 -4.98 -15.59 7.67
C LEU A 159 -4.32 -16.91 7.26
N GLN A 160 -2.98 -16.99 7.27
CA GLN A 160 -2.25 -18.17 6.81
C GLN A 160 -2.74 -18.66 5.44
N SER A 161 -2.96 -17.73 4.52
CA SER A 161 -3.54 -17.93 3.18
C SER A 161 -5.01 -18.36 3.16
N GLY A 162 -5.74 -18.22 4.28
CA GLY A 162 -7.18 -18.40 4.36
C GLY A 162 -7.97 -17.27 3.68
N GLU A 163 -9.28 -17.43 3.66
CA GLU A 163 -10.21 -16.41 3.15
C GLU A 163 -10.63 -15.44 4.26
N PHE A 164 -10.94 -14.21 3.86
CA PHE A 164 -11.48 -13.21 4.77
C PHE A 164 -12.90 -13.57 5.22
N PRO A 165 -13.25 -13.33 6.51
CA PRO A 165 -14.63 -13.47 6.99
C PRO A 165 -15.59 -12.54 6.25
N ALA A 166 -16.90 -12.82 6.36
CA ALA A 166 -17.95 -12.09 5.66
C ALA A 166 -18.08 -10.60 6.05
N ASN A 167 -17.55 -10.22 7.20
CA ASN A 167 -17.53 -8.84 7.69
C ASN A 167 -16.29 -8.06 7.24
N CYS A 168 -15.49 -8.61 6.33
CA CYS A 168 -14.34 -7.97 5.73
C CYS A 168 -14.66 -7.52 4.29
N TYR A 169 -14.34 -6.28 3.96
CA TYR A 169 -14.68 -5.68 2.68
C TYR A 169 -13.46 -5.01 2.03
N ALA A 170 -13.21 -5.35 0.76
CA ALA A 170 -12.24 -4.64 -0.06
C ALA A 170 -12.87 -3.38 -0.67
N LEU A 171 -12.21 -2.25 -0.54
CA LEU A 171 -12.54 -0.99 -1.18
C LEU A 171 -11.58 -0.73 -2.36
N ASN A 172 -11.70 0.42 -3.04
CA ASN A 172 -10.86 0.65 -4.22
C ASN A 172 -9.51 1.31 -3.92
N SER A 173 -9.37 1.96 -2.75
CA SER A 173 -8.17 2.70 -2.37
C SER A 173 -8.04 2.86 -0.87
N ASN A 174 -6.83 3.20 -0.39
CA ASN A 174 -6.61 3.58 1.01
C ASN A 174 -7.44 4.82 1.39
N LYS A 175 -7.59 5.79 0.46
CA LYS A 175 -8.45 6.95 0.70
C LYS A 175 -9.91 6.54 0.98
N GLU A 176 -10.46 5.63 0.20
CA GLU A 176 -11.83 5.13 0.45
C GLU A 176 -11.94 4.41 1.79
N VAL A 177 -10.90 3.71 2.24
CA VAL A 177 -10.85 3.09 3.58
C VAL A 177 -10.96 4.16 4.66
N VAL A 178 -10.20 5.24 4.56
CA VAL A 178 -10.26 6.37 5.49
C VAL A 178 -11.65 6.99 5.50
N ASP A 179 -12.20 7.30 4.32
CA ASP A 179 -13.54 7.88 4.18
C ASP A 179 -14.64 6.97 4.79
N TYR A 180 -14.50 5.65 4.61
CA TYR A 180 -15.44 4.68 5.19
C TYR A 180 -15.41 4.72 6.71
N VAL A 181 -14.21 4.68 7.31
CA VAL A 181 -14.03 4.68 8.77
C VAL A 181 -14.56 5.99 9.39
N ILE A 182 -14.32 7.14 8.76
CA ILE A 182 -14.87 8.42 9.22
C ILE A 182 -16.40 8.38 9.33
N ASN A 183 -17.07 7.69 8.41
CA ASN A 183 -18.53 7.64 8.34
C ASN A 183 -19.18 6.45 9.05
N LYS A 184 -18.41 5.49 9.55
CA LYS A 184 -18.90 4.24 10.15
C LYS A 184 -18.22 3.95 11.49
N LYS A 185 -18.94 4.17 12.60
CA LYS A 185 -18.42 4.02 13.95
C LYS A 185 -17.95 2.61 14.30
N ASN A 186 -18.56 1.59 13.68
CA ASN A 186 -18.26 0.18 13.89
C ASN A 186 -17.14 -0.34 12.98
N ALA A 187 -16.52 0.50 12.16
CA ALA A 187 -15.50 0.09 11.22
C ALA A 187 -14.08 0.09 11.81
N ILE A 188 -13.28 -0.87 11.38
CA ILE A 188 -11.82 -0.89 11.45
C ILE A 188 -11.30 -0.78 10.02
N GLY A 189 -10.50 0.24 9.74
CA GLY A 189 -9.80 0.38 8.47
C GLY A 189 -8.36 -0.10 8.57
N ILE A 190 -7.85 -0.71 7.51
CA ILE A 190 -6.46 -1.14 7.40
C ILE A 190 -5.85 -0.42 6.21
N ILE A 191 -4.82 0.37 6.46
CA ILE A 191 -4.16 1.23 5.46
C ILE A 191 -2.64 1.16 5.62
N GLY A 192 -1.91 1.56 4.58
CA GLY A 192 -0.48 1.83 4.69
C GLY A 192 -0.21 3.01 5.62
N VAL A 193 0.82 2.91 6.47
CA VAL A 193 1.13 3.94 7.47
C VAL A 193 1.43 5.32 6.85
N SER A 194 1.90 5.35 5.61
CA SER A 194 2.16 6.61 4.88
C SER A 194 0.92 7.49 4.71
N TRP A 195 -0.28 6.89 4.74
CA TRP A 195 -1.56 7.60 4.62
C TRP A 195 -1.95 8.40 5.86
N ILE A 196 -1.33 8.13 7.01
CA ILE A 196 -1.56 8.86 8.28
C ILE A 196 -0.33 9.61 8.77
N SER A 197 0.80 9.51 8.07
CA SER A 197 2.06 10.14 8.48
C SER A 197 2.26 11.56 7.94
N ASP A 198 1.41 12.02 7.03
CA ASP A 198 1.47 13.39 6.51
C ASP A 198 0.79 14.37 7.49
N SER A 199 1.61 15.09 8.26
CA SER A 199 1.14 16.09 9.22
C SER A 199 0.44 17.30 8.58
N ASN A 200 0.52 17.44 7.25
CA ASN A 200 -0.18 18.50 6.51
C ASN A 200 -1.57 18.08 6.02
N ASP A 201 -1.88 16.80 6.10
CA ASP A 201 -3.20 16.29 5.76
C ASP A 201 -4.11 16.37 7.00
N SER A 202 -5.15 17.21 6.91
CA SER A 202 -6.15 17.35 7.98
C SER A 202 -6.87 16.03 8.29
N THR A 203 -6.90 15.08 7.34
CA THR A 203 -7.47 13.75 7.52
C THR A 203 -6.59 12.89 8.41
N ALA A 204 -5.26 12.94 8.24
CA ALA A 204 -4.30 12.25 9.10
C ALA A 204 -4.36 12.75 10.55
N MET A 205 -4.58 14.06 10.75
CA MET A 205 -4.75 14.67 12.08
C MET A 205 -6.01 14.21 12.82
N THR A 206 -6.96 13.58 12.13
CA THR A 206 -8.22 13.10 12.73
C THR A 206 -8.03 11.78 13.49
N PHE A 207 -6.91 11.07 13.27
CA PHE A 207 -6.59 9.77 13.86
C PHE A 207 -5.50 9.82 14.95
N LEU A 208 -4.93 10.98 15.19
CA LEU A 208 -3.99 11.26 16.27
C LEU A 208 -4.72 11.89 17.46
#